data_a86e3e33da6d0fd51a28ed6fc7a56206
#
_entry.id   a86e3e33da6d0fd51a28ed6fc7a56206
#
_cell.length_a   1.000
_cell.length_b   1.000
_cell.length_c   1.000
_cell.angle_alpha   90.00
_cell.angle_beta   90.00
_cell.angle_gamma   90.00
#
_symmetry.space_group_name_H-M   'P 1'
#
loop_
_entity.id
_entity.type
_entity.pdbx_description
1 polymer ?
#
loop_
_entity_poly.entity_id
_entity_poly.type
_entity_poly.pdbx_seq_one_letter_code
_entity_poly.pdbx_strand_id
1 'polypeptide(L)' 'ASTAEERYKEFINTYPSIAQRVPQHMLASYLGITPETVSRIRRKALTKK' A
#
# COMPACT_ATOMS: atom_id res chain seq x y z
N ALA A 1 -2.87 -17.43 1.41
CA ALA A 1 -3.17 -16.23 2.18
C ALA A 1 -2.49 -15.02 1.58
N SER A 2 -3.18 -13.91 1.54
CA SER A 2 -2.63 -12.67 0.99
C SER A 2 -1.77 -11.98 2.02
N THR A 3 -0.64 -11.45 1.56
CA THR A 3 0.19 -10.64 2.42
C THR A 3 -0.27 -9.19 2.33
N ALA A 4 0.20 -8.35 3.25
CA ALA A 4 -0.13 -6.94 3.22
C ALA A 4 0.35 -6.31 1.92
N GLU A 5 1.48 -6.78 1.44
CA GLU A 5 2.03 -6.28 0.19
C GLU A 5 1.10 -6.56 -0.99
N GLU A 6 0.55 -7.75 -1.02
CA GLU A 6 -0.36 -8.11 -2.08
C GLU A 6 -1.66 -7.31 -2.00
N ARG A 7 -2.14 -7.09 -0.78
CA ARG A 7 -3.33 -6.28 -0.59
C ARG A 7 -3.09 -4.85 -1.04
N TYR A 8 -1.92 -4.33 -0.75
CA TYR A 8 -1.56 -2.98 -1.14
C TYR A 8 -1.56 -2.86 -2.65
N LYS A 9 -0.93 -3.80 -3.32
CA LYS A 9 -0.87 -3.80 -4.78
C LYS A 9 -2.26 -3.90 -5.38
N GLU A 10 -3.07 -4.75 -4.83
CA GLU A 10 -4.42 -4.94 -5.31
C GLU A 10 -5.24 -3.66 -5.14
N PHE A 11 -5.07 -3.00 -4.01
CA PHE A 11 -5.77 -1.76 -3.74
C PHE A 11 -5.38 -0.68 -4.74
N ILE A 12 -4.09 -0.53 -4.97
CA ILE A 12 -3.60 0.46 -5.93
C ILE A 12 -4.10 0.16 -7.33
N ASN A 13 -4.11 -1.09 -7.67
CA ASN A 13 -4.52 -1.52 -9.00
C ASN A 13 -6.02 -1.27 -9.23
N THR A 14 -6.80 -1.48 -8.19
CA THR A 14 -8.24 -1.31 -8.27
C THR A 14 -8.66 0.14 -8.13
N TYR A 15 -8.01 0.86 -7.21
CA TYR A 15 -8.38 2.24 -6.93
C TYR A 15 -7.16 3.17 -7.00
N PRO A 16 -6.60 3.35 -8.19
CA PRO A 16 -5.39 4.17 -8.31
C PRO A 16 -5.59 5.62 -7.86
N SER A 17 -6.73 6.20 -8.17
CA SER A 17 -6.99 7.58 -7.78
C SER A 17 -7.08 7.73 -6.28
N ILE A 18 -7.80 6.81 -5.64
CA ILE A 18 -7.99 6.86 -4.20
C ILE A 18 -6.65 6.57 -3.50
N ALA A 19 -5.88 5.66 -4.04
CA ALA A 19 -4.60 5.31 -3.46
C ALA A 19 -3.68 6.51 -3.37
N GLN A 20 -3.76 7.41 -4.35
CA GLN A 20 -2.94 8.60 -4.35
C GLN A 20 -3.40 9.63 -3.33
N ARG A 21 -4.67 9.64 -3.01
CA ARG A 21 -5.24 10.63 -2.10
C ARG A 21 -5.22 10.21 -0.66
N VAL A 22 -5.25 8.91 -0.40
CA VAL A 22 -5.32 8.40 0.96
C VAL A 22 -3.98 8.56 1.65
N PRO A 23 -3.95 9.15 2.86
CA PRO A 23 -2.71 9.23 3.62
C PRO A 23 -2.20 7.84 3.99
N GLN A 24 -0.90 7.74 4.13
CA GLN A 24 -0.28 6.46 4.42
C GLN A 24 -0.81 5.84 5.71
N HIS A 25 -1.01 6.66 6.74
CA HIS A 25 -1.44 6.10 8.01
C HIS A 25 -2.85 5.52 7.92
N MET A 26 -3.69 6.10 7.09
CA MET A 26 -5.03 5.55 6.89
C MET A 26 -4.97 4.26 6.09
N LEU A 27 -4.14 4.24 5.10
CA LEU A 27 -3.96 3.05 4.27
C LEU A 27 -3.39 1.91 5.12
N ALA A 28 -2.45 2.24 6.00
CA ALA A 28 -1.87 1.26 6.89
C ALA A 28 -2.93 0.66 7.80
N SER A 29 -3.81 1.50 8.31
CA SER A 29 -4.89 1.05 9.17
C SER A 29 -5.82 0.12 8.41
N TYR A 30 -6.10 0.47 7.17
CA TYR A 30 -6.95 -0.35 6.33
C TYR A 30 -6.34 -1.72 6.09
N LEU A 31 -5.04 -1.76 5.89
CA LEU A 31 -4.34 -3.00 5.62
C LEU A 31 -3.96 -3.75 6.89
N GLY A 32 -4.10 -3.11 8.04
CA GLY A 32 -3.73 -3.75 9.30
C GLY A 32 -2.24 -3.79 9.52
N ILE A 33 -1.53 -2.81 9.00
CA ILE A 33 -0.08 -2.73 9.16
C ILE A 33 0.30 -1.32 9.59
N THR A 34 1.58 -1.10 9.81
CA THR A 34 2.05 0.21 10.23
C THR A 34 2.33 1.09 9.02
N PRO A 35 2.29 2.42 9.20
CA PRO A 35 2.62 3.33 8.09
C PRO A 35 4.03 3.10 7.57
N GLU A 36 4.92 2.70 8.46
CA GLU A 36 6.29 2.42 8.06
C GLU A 36 6.33 1.27 7.07
N THR A 37 5.53 0.26 7.32
CA THR A 37 5.45 -0.88 6.41
C THR A 37 4.90 -0.46 5.06
N VAL A 38 3.91 0.43 5.07
CA VAL A 38 3.36 0.95 3.82
C VAL A 38 4.43 1.69 3.03
N SER A 39 5.23 2.49 3.72
CA SER A 39 6.33 3.20 3.06
C SER A 39 7.31 2.22 2.42
N ARG A 40 7.61 1.16 3.12
CA ARG A 40 8.51 0.14 2.64
C ARG A 40 7.99 -0.50 1.36
N ILE A 41 6.72 -0.86 1.40
CA ILE A 41 6.10 -1.51 0.26
C ILE A 41 6.09 -0.57 -0.94
N ARG A 42 5.78 0.69 -0.69
CA ARG A 42 5.76 1.69 -1.76
C ARG A 42 7.12 1.83 -2.40
N ARG A 43 8.15 1.95 -1.56
CA ARG A 43 9.50 2.11 -2.06
C ARG A 43 9.92 0.91 -2.88
N LYS A 44 9.56 -0.27 -2.40
CA LYS A 44 9.89 -1.49 -3.09
C LYS A 44 9.22 -1.53 -4.47
N ALA A 45 8.00 -1.09 -4.54
CA ALA A 45 7.27 -1.07 -5.79
C ALA A 45 7.87 -0.07 -6.77
N LEU A 46 8.33 1.07 -6.24
CA LEU A 46 8.89 2.11 -7.09
C LEU A 46 10.25 1.75 -7.64
N THR A 47 11.04 1.03 -6.85
CA THR A 47 12.39 0.67 -7.27
C THR A 47 12.44 -0.63 -8.04
N LYS A 48 11.31 -1.23 -8.19
CA LYS A 48 11.25 -2.47 -8.92
C LYS A 48 11.63 -2.28 -10.37
N LYS A 49 12.39 -3.18 -10.88
CA LYS A 49 12.84 -3.08 -12.27
C LYS A 49 12.47 -4.29 -13.03
#